data_78f10f9d4c05718b60ab72ba9833f9de
#
_entry.id   78f10f9d4c05718b60ab72ba9833f9de
#
_cell.length_a   1.000
_cell.length_b   1.000
_cell.length_c   1.000
_cell.angle_alpha   90.00
_cell.angle_beta   90.00
_cell.angle_gamma   90.00
#
_symmetry.space_group_name_H-M   'P 1'
#
loop_
_entity.id
_entity.type
_entity.pdbx_description
1 polymer ?
#
loop_
_entity_poly.entity_id
_entity_poly.type
_entity_poly.pdbx_seq_one_letter_code
_entity_poly.pdbx_strand_id
1 'polypeptide(L)'
;MRTALAQITGDDFVTEVPAEFASLDGVRPRYLVKPGNPQEIAAVLEAAGREQWAVLPIGSGSAIAIGNPPRRGDIWLSTARLNAFEEYESADLTATVQSGCLLFDLNRVFGEHGQILPLDPPGAGSRTIGGIVATAQTGTLRLGYGQPRDWILGLQI
;
A
#
# COMPACT_ATOMS: atom_id res chain seq x y z
N MET A 1 0.34 9.63 21.53
CA MET A 1 0.30 9.10 20.15
C MET A 1 1.58 9.42 19.36
N ARG A 2 1.84 10.68 18.94
CA ARG A 2 3.01 11.00 18.09
C ARG A 2 4.32 10.43 18.63
N THR A 3 4.65 10.69 19.91
CA THR A 3 5.89 10.20 20.53
C THR A 3 6.04 8.69 20.48
N ALA A 4 4.97 7.93 20.74
CA ALA A 4 5.01 6.47 20.68
C ALA A 4 5.22 5.96 19.24
N LEU A 5 4.58 6.58 18.26
CA LEU A 5 4.76 6.26 16.85
C LEU A 5 6.18 6.58 16.37
N ALA A 6 6.72 7.74 16.76
CA ALA A 6 8.07 8.16 16.41
C ALA A 6 9.17 7.27 17.02
N GLN A 7 8.92 6.70 18.20
CA GLN A 7 9.83 5.70 18.79
C GLN A 7 9.90 4.40 17.98
N ILE A 8 8.85 4.08 17.22
CA ILE A 8 8.79 2.87 16.39
C ILE A 8 9.42 3.12 15.01
N THR A 9 8.99 4.19 14.34
CA THR A 9 9.33 4.41 12.92
C THR A 9 10.41 5.48 12.70
N GLY A 10 10.75 6.25 13.73
CA GLY A 10 11.56 7.47 13.62
C GLY A 10 10.71 8.73 13.47
N ASP A 11 11.22 9.85 13.95
CA ASP A 11 10.48 11.12 14.03
C ASP A 11 10.13 11.70 12.65
N ASP A 12 11.01 11.52 11.67
CA ASP A 12 10.83 11.97 10.29
C ASP A 12 9.71 11.24 9.54
N PHE A 13 9.29 10.08 10.04
CA PHE A 13 8.27 9.24 9.41
C PHE A 13 6.90 9.31 10.07
N VAL A 14 6.72 10.24 11.02
CA VAL A 14 5.44 10.55 11.65
C VAL A 14 5.13 12.01 11.44
N THR A 15 4.21 12.30 10.53
CA THR A 15 3.80 13.67 10.22
C THR A 15 2.35 13.91 10.59
N GLU A 16 2.01 15.11 11.08
CA GLU A 16 0.62 15.52 11.22
C GLU A 16 0.02 15.74 9.83
N VAL A 17 -1.19 15.24 9.63
CA VAL A 17 -1.91 15.43 8.37
C VAL A 17 -2.49 16.85 8.37
N PRO A 18 -2.10 17.72 7.41
CA PRO A 18 -2.61 19.09 7.35
C PRO A 18 -4.13 19.15 7.24
N ALA A 19 -4.71 20.21 7.79
CA ALA A 19 -6.17 20.37 7.86
C ALA A 19 -6.85 20.41 6.49
N GLU A 20 -6.14 20.87 5.47
CA GLU A 20 -6.57 20.94 4.07
C GLU A 20 -6.50 19.60 3.33
N PHE A 21 -5.81 18.59 3.87
CA PHE A 21 -5.74 17.27 3.26
C PHE A 21 -7.07 16.53 3.37
N ALA A 22 -7.41 15.83 2.30
CA ALA A 22 -8.69 15.18 2.12
C ALA A 22 -9.13 14.36 3.33
N SER A 23 -10.30 14.67 3.86
CA SER A 23 -11.00 13.76 4.74
C SER A 23 -11.57 12.61 3.90
N LEU A 24 -11.49 11.40 4.40
CA LEU A 24 -12.20 10.27 3.82
C LEU A 24 -13.61 10.25 4.44
N ASP A 25 -14.60 10.70 3.67
CA ASP A 25 -16.00 10.79 4.10
C ASP A 25 -16.21 11.49 5.47
N GLY A 26 -15.49 12.59 5.70
CA GLY A 26 -15.53 13.34 6.96
C GLY A 26 -14.59 12.84 8.05
N VAL A 27 -13.99 11.66 7.89
CA VAL A 27 -12.98 11.13 8.81
C VAL A 27 -11.60 11.61 8.39
N ARG A 28 -10.88 12.24 9.32
CA ARG A 28 -9.54 12.75 9.11
C ARG A 28 -8.58 12.15 10.14
N PRO A 29 -7.72 11.20 9.73
CA PRO A 29 -6.63 10.75 10.58
C PRO A 29 -5.68 11.90 10.93
N ARG A 30 -5.24 11.91 12.18
CA ARG A 30 -4.36 12.97 12.67
C ARG A 30 -2.92 12.81 12.20
N TYR A 31 -2.45 11.57 12.10
CA TYR A 31 -1.06 11.27 11.75
C TYR A 31 -0.96 10.42 10.50
N LEU A 32 0.04 10.73 9.68
CA LEU A 32 0.55 9.85 8.63
C LEU A 32 1.83 9.21 9.15
N VAL A 33 1.84 7.89 9.22
CA VAL A 33 2.97 7.07 9.67
C VAL A 33 3.48 6.25 8.50
N LYS A 34 4.80 6.25 8.28
CA LYS A 34 5.45 5.57 7.16
C LYS A 34 6.46 4.53 7.68
N PRO A 35 6.03 3.33 8.07
CA PRO A 35 6.93 2.26 8.46
C PRO A 35 7.87 1.88 7.32
N GLY A 36 9.11 1.50 7.65
CA GLY A 36 10.13 1.12 6.69
C GLY A 36 10.29 -0.39 6.51
N ASN A 37 9.66 -1.20 7.37
CA ASN A 37 9.74 -2.65 7.34
C ASN A 37 8.51 -3.29 8.00
N PRO A 38 8.28 -4.61 7.83
CA PRO A 38 7.15 -5.31 8.43
C PRO A 38 7.15 -5.29 9.97
N GLN A 39 8.30 -5.26 10.61
CA GLN A 39 8.43 -5.21 12.07
C GLN A 39 7.91 -3.88 12.63
N GLU A 40 8.21 -2.78 11.96
CA GLU A 40 7.66 -1.47 12.32
C GLU A 40 6.14 -1.42 12.13
N ILE A 41 5.59 -2.06 11.06
CA ILE A 41 4.14 -2.18 10.88
C ILE A 41 3.52 -2.93 12.06
N ALA A 42 4.05 -4.10 12.40
CA ALA A 42 3.56 -4.90 13.52
C ALA A 42 3.57 -4.10 14.83
N ALA A 43 4.66 -3.41 15.13
CA ALA A 43 4.78 -2.59 16.33
C ALA A 43 3.79 -1.41 16.36
N VAL A 44 3.53 -0.76 15.21
CA VAL A 44 2.51 0.30 15.11
C VAL A 44 1.11 -0.28 15.34
N LEU A 45 0.80 -1.44 14.76
CA LEU A 45 -0.50 -2.09 14.94
C LEU A 45 -0.71 -2.58 16.37
N GLU A 46 0.32 -3.12 17.02
CA GLU A 46 0.28 -3.50 18.44
C GLU A 46 0.03 -2.28 19.34
N ALA A 47 0.76 -1.19 19.11
CA ALA A 47 0.54 0.06 19.84
C ALA A 47 -0.87 0.60 19.62
N ALA A 48 -1.35 0.60 18.38
CA ALA A 48 -2.69 1.02 18.04
C ALA A 48 -3.76 0.15 18.72
N GLY A 49 -3.56 -1.16 18.77
CA GLY A 49 -4.46 -2.09 19.46
C GLY A 49 -4.55 -1.84 20.96
N ARG A 50 -3.40 -1.62 21.63
CA ARG A 50 -3.36 -1.30 23.07
C ARG A 50 -4.06 0.02 23.40
N GLU A 51 -3.80 1.03 22.59
CA GLU A 51 -4.28 2.39 22.80
C GLU A 51 -5.65 2.65 22.14
N GLN A 52 -6.21 1.64 21.49
CA GLN A 52 -7.50 1.70 20.77
C GLN A 52 -7.51 2.78 19.67
N TRP A 53 -6.40 2.99 18.96
CA TRP A 53 -6.33 3.88 17.79
C TRP A 53 -6.86 3.17 16.54
N ALA A 54 -7.62 3.89 15.74
CA ALA A 54 -8.09 3.41 14.44
C ALA A 54 -7.04 3.66 13.36
N VAL A 55 -6.58 2.59 12.71
CA VAL A 55 -5.58 2.63 11.66
C VAL A 55 -6.25 2.44 10.30
N LEU A 56 -5.93 3.33 9.37
CA LEU A 56 -6.35 3.26 7.97
C LEU A 56 -5.12 3.02 7.09
N PRO A 57 -4.95 1.84 6.48
CA PRO A 57 -3.83 1.57 5.60
C PRO A 57 -3.99 2.36 4.29
N ILE A 58 -2.88 2.88 3.78
CA ILE A 58 -2.85 3.63 2.53
C ILE A 58 -1.60 3.29 1.71
N GLY A 59 -1.79 3.00 0.41
CA GLY A 59 -0.73 2.98 -0.57
C GLY A 59 -0.52 4.40 -1.15
N SER A 60 -0.75 4.56 -2.45
CA SER A 60 -0.74 5.88 -3.11
C SER A 60 -1.98 6.74 -2.83
N GLY A 61 -3.02 6.20 -2.18
CA GLY A 61 -4.28 6.90 -1.94
C GLY A 61 -5.23 6.96 -3.14
N SER A 62 -4.84 6.45 -4.30
CA SER A 62 -5.61 6.55 -5.54
C SER A 62 -6.96 5.81 -5.55
N ALA A 63 -7.19 4.93 -4.58
CA ALA A 63 -8.43 4.15 -4.42
C ALA A 63 -9.09 4.35 -3.05
N ILE A 64 -8.76 5.42 -2.36
CA ILE A 64 -9.12 5.62 -0.96
C ILE A 64 -10.64 5.75 -0.74
N ALA A 65 -11.38 6.20 -1.74
CA ALA A 65 -12.83 6.34 -1.70
C ALA A 65 -13.59 5.04 -2.03
N ILE A 66 -12.87 3.90 -2.20
CA ILE A 66 -13.49 2.61 -2.47
C ILE A 66 -13.83 1.91 -1.15
N GLY A 67 -15.04 1.43 -1.06
CA GLY A 67 -15.53 0.72 0.13
C GLY A 67 -16.46 1.57 0.99
N ASN A 68 -16.74 1.07 2.18
CA ASN A 68 -17.57 1.81 3.12
C ASN A 68 -16.80 2.92 3.82
N PRO A 69 -17.43 4.07 4.12
CA PRO A 69 -16.84 5.13 4.91
C PRO A 69 -16.33 4.60 6.26
N PRO A 70 -15.11 4.94 6.68
CA PRO A 70 -14.64 4.56 7.99
C PRO A 70 -15.43 5.33 9.06
N ARG A 71 -15.74 4.67 10.17
CA ARG A 71 -16.41 5.33 11.30
C ARG A 71 -15.47 6.22 12.10
N ARG A 72 -14.18 5.92 12.07
CA ARG A 72 -13.10 6.60 12.79
C ARG A 72 -11.78 6.34 12.08
N GLY A 73 -10.83 7.28 12.19
CA GLY A 73 -9.46 7.13 11.74
C GLY A 73 -8.56 8.04 12.55
N ASP A 74 -7.53 7.48 13.16
CA ASP A 74 -6.54 8.22 13.96
C ASP A 74 -5.20 8.29 13.23
N ILE A 75 -4.87 7.24 12.45
CA ILE A 75 -3.59 7.06 11.77
C ILE A 75 -3.81 6.63 10.32
N TRP A 76 -3.15 7.33 9.37
CA TRP A 76 -2.84 6.79 8.07
C TRP A 76 -1.57 5.97 8.17
N LEU A 77 -1.63 4.65 7.90
CA LEU A 77 -0.49 3.76 7.84
C LEU A 77 -0.05 3.58 6.38
N SER A 78 1.00 4.29 5.99
CA SER A 78 1.45 4.32 4.60
C SER A 78 2.47 3.23 4.30
N THR A 79 2.27 2.51 3.21
CA THR A 79 3.22 1.51 2.69
C THR A 79 4.29 2.11 1.77
N ALA A 80 4.39 3.43 1.66
CA ALA A 80 5.25 4.09 0.67
C ALA A 80 6.75 3.75 0.80
N ARG A 81 7.23 3.38 2.00
CA ARG A 81 8.62 2.95 2.24
C ARG A 81 8.84 1.45 2.02
N LEU A 82 7.79 0.68 1.87
CA LEU A 82 7.83 -0.75 1.57
C LEU A 82 7.79 -0.93 0.04
N ASN A 83 8.82 -0.49 -0.63
CA ASN A 83 8.87 -0.41 -2.09
C ASN A 83 10.05 -1.19 -2.71
N ALA A 84 10.62 -2.13 -1.96
CA ALA A 84 11.71 -2.95 -2.46
C ALA A 84 11.20 -4.06 -3.39
N PHE A 85 12.00 -4.30 -4.44
CA PHE A 85 11.99 -5.56 -5.18
C PHE A 85 12.89 -6.50 -4.41
N GLU A 86 12.32 -7.54 -3.81
CA GLU A 86 13.07 -8.49 -2.99
C GLU A 86 13.70 -9.59 -3.85
N GLU A 87 12.96 -10.06 -4.86
CA GLU A 87 13.42 -11.10 -5.77
C GLU A 87 12.73 -10.95 -7.13
N TYR A 88 13.45 -11.24 -8.21
CA TYR A 88 12.89 -11.33 -9.54
C TYR A 88 13.62 -12.41 -10.35
N GLU A 89 12.90 -13.48 -10.66
CA GLU A 89 13.39 -14.58 -11.47
C GLU A 89 12.67 -14.55 -12.83
N SER A 90 13.33 -13.91 -13.81
CA SER A 90 12.73 -13.69 -15.12
C SER A 90 12.48 -14.98 -15.90
N ALA A 91 13.29 -16.03 -15.67
CA ALA A 91 13.12 -17.33 -16.33
C ALA A 91 11.86 -18.06 -15.85
N ASP A 92 11.51 -17.90 -14.57
CA ASP A 92 10.33 -18.51 -13.94
C ASP A 92 9.10 -17.60 -13.97
N LEU A 93 9.24 -16.38 -14.46
CA LEU A 93 8.17 -15.36 -14.48
C LEU A 93 7.65 -15.03 -13.08
N THR A 94 8.51 -15.07 -12.06
CA THR A 94 8.12 -14.79 -10.68
C THR A 94 8.85 -13.58 -10.11
N ALA A 95 8.18 -12.83 -9.24
CA ALA A 95 8.78 -11.74 -8.49
C ALA A 95 8.21 -11.65 -7.08
N THR A 96 9.07 -11.37 -6.11
CA THR A 96 8.69 -11.00 -4.75
C THR A 96 8.90 -9.50 -4.56
N VAL A 97 7.83 -8.80 -4.24
CA VAL A 97 7.86 -7.34 -4.11
C VAL A 97 7.09 -6.87 -2.90
N GLN A 98 7.51 -5.77 -2.34
CA GLN A 98 6.82 -5.15 -1.22
C GLN A 98 5.56 -4.40 -1.68
N SER A 99 4.59 -4.26 -0.78
CA SER A 99 3.25 -3.76 -1.07
C SER A 99 3.19 -2.31 -1.56
N GLY A 100 4.20 -1.51 -1.27
CA GLY A 100 4.33 -0.11 -1.71
C GLY A 100 4.95 0.06 -3.09
N CYS A 101 5.45 -1.01 -3.74
CA CYS A 101 5.95 -0.95 -5.11
C CYS A 101 4.87 -0.45 -6.05
N LEU A 102 5.22 0.44 -6.98
CA LEU A 102 4.29 0.90 -8.01
C LEU A 102 4.23 -0.11 -9.16
N LEU A 103 3.03 -0.34 -9.68
CA LEU A 103 2.84 -1.19 -10.87
C LEU A 103 3.67 -0.69 -12.07
N PHE A 104 3.77 0.63 -12.21
CA PHE A 104 4.58 1.26 -13.25
C PHE A 104 6.06 0.87 -13.14
N ASP A 105 6.64 0.92 -11.95
CA ASP A 105 8.05 0.57 -11.73
C ASP A 105 8.29 -0.93 -11.94
N LEU A 106 7.36 -1.78 -11.50
CA LEU A 106 7.39 -3.20 -11.81
C LEU A 106 7.47 -3.45 -13.32
N ASN A 107 6.52 -2.91 -14.07
CA ASN A 107 6.43 -3.13 -15.50
C ASN A 107 7.61 -2.53 -16.26
N ARG A 108 8.26 -1.49 -15.74
CA ARG A 108 9.51 -0.97 -16.28
C ARG A 108 10.64 -2.01 -16.14
N VAL A 109 10.80 -2.63 -14.98
CA VAL A 109 11.81 -3.67 -14.73
C VAL A 109 11.51 -4.92 -15.55
N PHE A 110 10.27 -5.40 -15.58
CA PHE A 110 9.85 -6.56 -16.36
C PHE A 110 10.04 -6.35 -17.86
N GLY A 111 9.83 -5.12 -18.34
CA GLY A 111 10.01 -4.73 -19.73
C GLY A 111 11.44 -4.90 -20.23
N GLU A 112 12.46 -4.83 -19.36
CA GLU A 112 13.86 -5.12 -19.71
C GLU A 112 14.06 -6.59 -20.16
N HIS A 113 13.14 -7.48 -19.75
CA HIS A 113 13.10 -8.88 -20.14
C HIS A 113 11.95 -9.21 -21.11
N GLY A 114 11.28 -8.21 -21.70
CA GLY A 114 10.15 -8.40 -22.60
C GLY A 114 8.89 -8.93 -21.88
N GLN A 115 8.78 -8.73 -20.57
CA GLN A 115 7.68 -9.22 -19.73
C GLN A 115 6.82 -8.06 -19.21
N ILE A 116 5.62 -8.38 -18.78
CA ILE A 116 4.67 -7.43 -18.21
C ILE A 116 3.80 -8.13 -17.16
N LEU A 117 3.47 -7.45 -16.08
CA LEU A 117 2.34 -7.81 -15.22
C LEU A 117 1.08 -7.15 -15.79
N PRO A 118 0.15 -7.92 -16.42
CA PRO A 118 -0.93 -7.38 -17.23
C PRO A 118 -2.12 -6.91 -16.39
N LEU A 119 -1.85 -6.01 -15.46
CA LEU A 119 -2.86 -5.34 -14.65
C LEU A 119 -3.00 -3.89 -15.12
N ASP A 120 -4.23 -3.45 -15.33
CA ASP A 120 -4.56 -2.11 -15.85
C ASP A 120 -5.65 -1.41 -15.01
N PRO A 121 -5.51 -1.34 -13.68
CA PRO A 121 -6.50 -0.63 -12.87
C PRO A 121 -6.55 0.86 -13.26
N PRO A 122 -7.69 1.55 -13.09
CA PRO A 122 -7.76 2.99 -13.31
C PRO A 122 -6.65 3.72 -12.55
N GLY A 123 -5.86 4.57 -13.22
CA GLY A 123 -4.71 5.25 -12.63
C GLY A 123 -3.49 4.35 -12.40
N ALA A 124 -3.27 3.33 -13.21
CA ALA A 124 -2.21 2.32 -13.09
C ALA A 124 -0.82 2.91 -12.81
N GLY A 125 -0.48 4.08 -13.38
CA GLY A 125 0.83 4.73 -13.18
C GLY A 125 1.14 5.14 -11.74
N SER A 126 0.13 5.32 -10.90
CA SER A 126 0.30 5.69 -9.49
C SER A 126 -0.13 4.62 -8.50
N ARG A 127 -0.55 3.43 -8.98
CA ARG A 127 -1.06 2.36 -8.13
C ARG A 127 0.05 1.55 -7.50
N THR A 128 -0.04 1.34 -6.19
CA THR A 128 0.81 0.37 -5.49
C THR A 128 0.28 -1.04 -5.64
N ILE A 129 1.16 -2.03 -5.64
CA ILE A 129 0.78 -3.45 -5.73
C ILE A 129 -0.16 -3.84 -4.58
N GLY A 130 0.16 -3.46 -3.35
CA GLY A 130 -0.72 -3.70 -2.20
C GLY A 130 -2.12 -3.07 -2.37
N GLY A 131 -2.19 -1.85 -2.93
CA GLY A 131 -3.46 -1.18 -3.21
C GLY A 131 -4.28 -1.89 -4.30
N ILE A 132 -3.63 -2.42 -5.34
CA ILE A 132 -4.28 -3.20 -6.41
C ILE A 132 -4.84 -4.50 -5.83
N VAL A 133 -4.04 -5.23 -5.05
CA VAL A 133 -4.45 -6.48 -4.41
C VAL A 133 -5.63 -6.25 -3.45
N ALA A 134 -5.54 -5.24 -2.59
CA ALA A 134 -6.56 -4.93 -1.60
C ALA A 134 -7.91 -4.51 -2.21
N THR A 135 -7.90 -3.83 -3.36
CA THR A 135 -9.12 -3.33 -4.01
C THR A 135 -9.64 -4.24 -5.12
N ALA A 136 -8.81 -5.20 -5.58
CA ALA A 136 -9.08 -6.05 -6.74
C ALA A 136 -9.54 -5.29 -8.00
N GLN A 137 -9.18 -3.99 -8.10
CA GLN A 137 -9.55 -3.18 -9.26
C GLN A 137 -8.79 -3.62 -10.50
N THR A 138 -9.51 -3.71 -11.59
CA THR A 138 -9.01 -4.12 -12.90
C THR A 138 -9.57 -3.22 -13.99
N GLY A 139 -8.87 -3.15 -15.11
CA GLY A 139 -9.34 -2.55 -16.34
C GLY A 139 -9.75 -3.60 -17.38
N THR A 140 -9.56 -3.27 -18.65
CA THR A 140 -9.97 -4.10 -19.78
C THR A 140 -9.09 -5.34 -19.98
N LEU A 141 -7.83 -5.31 -19.56
CA LEU A 141 -6.92 -6.47 -19.67
C LEU A 141 -7.42 -7.69 -18.89
N ARG A 142 -8.30 -7.49 -17.93
CA ARG A 142 -8.95 -8.58 -17.20
C ARG A 142 -9.61 -9.61 -18.11
N LEU A 143 -10.14 -9.19 -19.26
CA LEU A 143 -10.85 -10.10 -20.18
C LEU A 143 -9.90 -11.15 -20.78
N GLY A 144 -8.64 -10.82 -20.98
CA GLY A 144 -7.63 -11.73 -21.54
C GLY A 144 -6.70 -12.35 -20.49
N TYR A 145 -6.43 -11.63 -19.41
CA TYR A 145 -5.36 -11.98 -18.48
C TYR A 145 -5.81 -12.30 -17.05
N GLY A 146 -7.09 -12.14 -16.74
CA GLY A 146 -7.61 -12.43 -15.41
C GLY A 146 -7.53 -11.25 -14.43
N GLN A 147 -7.62 -11.57 -13.14
CA GLN A 147 -7.71 -10.60 -12.04
C GLN A 147 -6.43 -10.62 -11.20
N PRO A 148 -6.20 -9.61 -10.33
CA PRO A 148 -5.01 -9.58 -9.46
C PRO A 148 -4.76 -10.87 -8.70
N ARG A 149 -5.80 -11.51 -8.18
CA ARG A 149 -5.69 -12.79 -7.44
C ARG A 149 -5.12 -13.95 -8.27
N ASP A 150 -5.31 -13.91 -9.60
CA ASP A 150 -4.86 -14.98 -10.49
C ASP A 150 -3.34 -14.91 -10.74
N TRP A 151 -2.70 -13.80 -10.34
CA TRP A 151 -1.28 -13.52 -10.46
C TRP A 151 -0.50 -13.66 -9.15
N ILE A 152 -1.19 -13.95 -8.03
CA ILE A 152 -0.58 -14.04 -6.72
C ILE A 152 -0.26 -15.50 -6.39
N LEU A 153 1.03 -15.78 -6.18
CA LEU A 153 1.52 -17.09 -5.71
C LEU A 153 1.47 -17.19 -4.18
N GLY A 154 1.68 -16.07 -3.48
CA GLY A 154 1.68 -16.02 -2.03
C GLY A 154 1.61 -14.59 -1.51
N LEU A 155 1.21 -14.44 -0.26
CA LEU A 155 1.17 -13.18 0.48
C LEU A 155 1.76 -13.38 1.88
N GLN A 156 2.55 -12.41 2.31
CA GLN A 156 2.91 -12.24 3.71
C GLN A 156 2.03 -11.13 4.31
N ILE A 157 1.33 -11.45 5.40
CA ILE A 157 0.41 -10.56 6.13
C ILE A 157 0.76 -10.53 7.62
#